data_0841f53cbddd0db960bec8223263abb8
#
_entry.id   0841f53cbddd0db960bec8223263abb8
#
_cell.length_a   1.000
_cell.length_b   1.000
_cell.length_c   1.000
_cell.angle_alpha   90.00
_cell.angle_beta   90.00
_cell.angle_gamma   90.00
#
_symmetry.space_group_name_H-M   'P 1'
#
loop_
_entity.id
_entity.type
_entity.pdbx_description
1 polymer ?
#
loop_
_entity_poly.entity_id
_entity_poly.type
_entity_poly.pdbx_seq_one_letter_code
_entity_poly.pdbx_strand_id
1 'polypeptide(L)'
;MTKNELVRIASQKTGIDQQTMLAAVEGIVDTLKEALIEKENVFIRGWGTWTLKHRAKKTARNISKNTTIEIAAHDIPYFKPCKEFLEAVAAS
;
A
#
# COMPACT_ATOMS: atom_id res chain seq x y z
N MET A 1 -1.77 7.78 12.52
CA MET A 1 -1.68 6.48 13.20
C MET A 1 -0.46 5.73 12.69
N THR A 2 0.32 5.17 13.59
CA THR A 2 1.50 4.38 13.27
C THR A 2 1.17 2.89 13.25
N LYS A 3 2.11 2.07 12.77
CA LYS A 3 1.99 0.60 12.81
C LYS A 3 1.76 0.12 14.24
N ASN A 4 2.50 0.67 15.21
CA ASN A 4 2.37 0.28 16.61
C ASN A 4 0.99 0.61 17.18
N GLU A 5 0.43 1.74 16.85
CA GLU A 5 -0.92 2.11 17.26
C GLU A 5 -1.97 1.21 16.62
N LEU A 6 -1.80 0.91 15.34
CA LEU A 6 -2.68 0.00 14.63
C LEU A 6 -2.68 -1.39 15.28
N VAL A 7 -1.49 -1.90 15.62
CA VAL A 7 -1.32 -3.19 16.29
C VAL A 7 -2.00 -3.18 17.66
N ARG A 8 -1.83 -2.12 18.44
CA ARG A 8 -2.45 -2.01 19.76
C ARG A 8 -3.98 -2.04 19.67
N ILE A 9 -4.54 -1.29 18.76
CA ILE A 9 -6.00 -1.23 18.58
C ILE A 9 -6.54 -2.60 18.13
N ALA A 10 -5.87 -3.22 17.14
CA ALA A 10 -6.26 -4.53 16.64
C ALA A 10 -6.16 -5.61 17.72
N SER A 11 -5.13 -5.54 18.57
CA SER A 11 -4.96 -6.43 19.71
C SER A 11 -6.14 -6.31 20.68
N GLN A 12 -6.56 -5.09 20.98
CA GLN A 12 -7.71 -4.85 21.85
C GLN A 12 -9.03 -5.39 21.25
N LYS A 13 -9.22 -5.21 19.95
CA LYS A 13 -10.44 -5.66 19.28
C LYS A 13 -10.56 -7.18 19.18
N THR A 14 -9.44 -7.86 19.03
CA THR A 14 -9.42 -9.31 18.75
C THR A 14 -9.13 -10.16 19.97
N GLY A 15 -8.57 -9.57 21.03
CA GLY A 15 -8.10 -10.33 22.19
C GLY A 15 -6.76 -11.03 21.94
N ILE A 16 -6.14 -10.83 20.80
CA ILE A 16 -4.82 -11.37 20.48
C ILE A 16 -3.78 -10.47 21.13
N ASP A 17 -2.75 -11.05 21.77
CA ASP A 17 -1.72 -10.26 22.43
C ASP A 17 -0.93 -9.42 21.42
N GLN A 18 -0.33 -8.32 21.89
CA GLN A 18 0.33 -7.37 21.02
C GLN A 18 1.53 -7.96 20.27
N GLN A 19 2.31 -8.84 20.90
CA GLN A 19 3.47 -9.45 20.25
C GLN A 19 3.04 -10.33 19.06
N THR A 20 2.03 -11.15 19.28
CA THR A 20 1.47 -12.00 18.22
C THR A 20 0.86 -11.17 17.10
N MET A 21 0.13 -10.11 17.47
CA MET A 21 -0.49 -9.21 16.50
C MET A 21 0.58 -8.48 15.67
N LEU A 22 1.64 -8.02 16.31
CA LEU A 22 2.75 -7.36 15.60
C LEU A 22 3.39 -8.30 14.58
N ALA A 23 3.67 -9.53 14.98
CA ALA A 23 4.24 -10.53 14.09
C ALA A 23 3.32 -10.81 12.89
N ALA A 24 2.01 -10.89 13.14
CA ALA A 24 1.02 -11.12 12.08
C ALA A 24 0.96 -9.95 11.10
N VAL A 25 0.93 -8.72 11.61
CA VAL A 25 0.88 -7.52 10.77
C VAL A 25 2.15 -7.40 9.92
N GLU A 26 3.33 -7.59 10.54
CA GLU A 26 4.59 -7.53 9.81
C GLU A 26 4.68 -8.61 8.75
N GLY A 27 4.23 -9.83 9.05
CA GLY A 27 4.19 -10.92 8.10
C GLY A 27 3.29 -10.63 6.90
N ILE A 28 2.11 -10.07 7.15
CA ILE A 28 1.17 -9.69 6.09
C ILE A 28 1.76 -8.59 5.21
N VAL A 29 2.32 -7.55 5.81
CA VAL A 29 2.91 -6.43 5.08
C VAL A 29 4.10 -6.91 4.23
N ASP A 30 4.98 -7.73 4.80
CA ASP A 30 6.13 -8.24 4.07
C ASP A 30 5.71 -9.14 2.91
N THR A 31 4.75 -10.02 3.12
CA THR A 31 4.22 -10.90 2.07
C THR A 31 3.56 -10.09 0.95
N LEU A 32 2.83 -9.05 1.31
CA LEU A 32 2.20 -8.14 0.35
C LEU A 32 3.26 -7.43 -0.52
N LYS A 33 4.31 -6.92 0.11
CA LYS A 33 5.43 -6.29 -0.60
C LYS A 33 6.10 -7.25 -1.57
N GLU A 34 6.38 -8.46 -1.11
CA GLU A 34 7.01 -9.49 -1.93
C GLU A 34 6.14 -9.86 -3.14
N ALA A 35 4.83 -10.01 -2.93
CA ALA A 35 3.90 -10.30 -4.02
C ALA A 35 3.93 -9.21 -5.09
N LEU A 36 3.92 -7.94 -4.68
CA LEU A 36 3.95 -6.82 -5.63
C LEU A 36 5.29 -6.72 -6.36
N ILE A 37 6.39 -7.03 -5.69
CA ILE A 37 7.72 -7.09 -6.33
C ILE A 37 7.70 -8.16 -7.44
N GLU A 38 7.03 -9.29 -7.20
CA GLU A 38 6.88 -10.38 -8.17
C GLU A 38 5.76 -10.12 -9.19
N LYS A 39 5.19 -8.91 -9.19
CA LYS A 39 4.14 -8.50 -10.13
C LYS A 39 2.82 -9.26 -9.95
N GLU A 40 2.55 -9.72 -8.73
CA GLU A 40 1.30 -10.38 -8.39
C GLU A 40 0.35 -9.40 -7.72
N ASN A 41 -0.92 -9.45 -8.12
CA ASN A 41 -1.96 -8.67 -7.45
C ASN A 41 -2.43 -9.41 -6.20
N VAL A 42 -2.83 -8.65 -5.17
CA VAL A 42 -3.36 -9.23 -3.94
C VAL A 42 -4.75 -8.66 -3.71
N PHE A 43 -5.76 -9.50 -3.83
CA PHE A 43 -7.15 -9.12 -3.59
C PHE A 43 -7.53 -9.46 -2.15
N ILE A 44 -8.09 -8.47 -1.45
CA ILE A 44 -8.58 -8.66 -0.08
C ILE A 44 -10.06 -8.29 -0.07
N ARG A 45 -10.91 -9.31 0.14
CA ARG A 45 -12.35 -9.15 0.13
C ARG A 45 -12.80 -8.11 1.16
N GLY A 46 -13.67 -7.21 0.74
CA GLY A 46 -14.21 -6.16 1.60
C GLY A 46 -13.30 -4.95 1.77
N TRP A 47 -12.10 -4.99 1.23
CA TRP A 47 -11.14 -3.89 1.33
C TRP A 47 -10.73 -3.37 -0.04
N GLY A 48 -10.11 -4.20 -0.85
CA GLY A 48 -9.69 -3.79 -2.18
C GLY A 48 -8.59 -4.68 -2.72
N THR A 49 -7.91 -4.18 -3.74
CA THR A 49 -6.85 -4.91 -4.42
C THR A 49 -5.55 -4.11 -4.37
N TRP A 50 -4.49 -4.74 -3.90
CA TRP A 50 -3.15 -4.21 -4.05
C TRP A 50 -2.63 -4.66 -5.40
N THR A 51 -2.26 -3.71 -6.24
CA THR A 51 -1.85 -3.95 -7.61
C THR A 51 -0.70 -3.03 -7.98
N LEU A 52 -0.35 -3.01 -9.25
CA LEU A 52 0.70 -2.14 -9.78
C LEU A 52 0.08 -1.18 -10.77
N LYS A 53 0.61 0.02 -10.78
CA LYS A 53 0.25 1.03 -11.77
C LYS A 53 1.49 1.37 -12.58
N HIS A 54 1.39 1.23 -13.88
CA HIS A 54 2.50 1.55 -14.77
C HIS A 54 2.60 3.06 -14.97
N ARG A 55 3.80 3.58 -14.75
CA ARG A 55 4.14 4.98 -15.03
C ARG A 55 5.01 5.01 -16.27
N ALA A 56 4.52 5.69 -17.30
CA ALA A 56 5.24 5.83 -18.55
C ALA A 56 6.50 6.69 -18.34
N LYS A 57 7.48 6.50 -19.20
CA LYS A 57 8.66 7.34 -19.26
C LYS A 57 8.24 8.80 -19.39
N LYS A 58 8.85 9.66 -18.59
CA LYS A 58 8.55 11.08 -18.67
C LYS A 58 9.81 11.91 -18.49
N THR A 59 9.75 13.14 -18.99
CA THR A 59 10.83 14.11 -18.89
C THR A 59 10.43 15.18 -17.90
N ALA A 60 11.31 15.43 -16.92
CA ALA A 60 11.11 16.49 -15.96
C ALA A 60 12.25 17.50 -16.09
N ARG A 61 11.92 18.78 -15.97
CA ARG A 61 12.90 19.85 -16.05
C ARG A 61 13.34 20.26 -14.65
N ASN A 62 14.65 20.27 -14.44
CA ASN A 62 15.22 20.80 -13.21
C ASN A 62 15.43 22.30 -13.38
N ILE A 63 14.58 23.09 -12.76
CA ILE A 63 14.56 24.56 -12.90
C ILE A 63 15.85 25.19 -12.34
N SER A 64 16.35 24.68 -11.22
CA SER A 64 17.52 25.26 -10.57
C SER A 64 18.82 25.03 -11.35
N LYS A 65 18.94 23.93 -12.09
CA LYS A 65 20.10 23.61 -12.90
C LYS A 65 19.87 23.82 -14.39
N ASN A 66 18.65 24.16 -14.75
CA ASN A 66 18.24 24.34 -16.15
C ASN A 66 18.58 23.12 -17.03
N THR A 67 18.44 21.93 -16.45
CA THR A 67 18.70 20.65 -17.11
C THR A 67 17.41 19.84 -17.20
N THR A 68 17.38 18.90 -18.13
CA THR A 68 16.27 17.98 -18.31
C THR A 68 16.63 16.64 -17.69
N ILE A 69 15.74 16.13 -16.83
CA ILE A 69 15.89 14.83 -16.19
C ILE A 69 14.92 13.86 -16.82
N GLU A 70 15.40 12.71 -17.24
CA GLU A 70 14.60 11.67 -17.84
C GLU A 70 14.25 10.62 -16.77
N ILE A 71 12.96 10.40 -16.57
CA ILE A 71 12.46 9.40 -15.61
C ILE A 71 12.02 8.19 -16.41
N ALA A 72 12.69 7.06 -16.21
CA ALA A 72 12.39 5.82 -16.92
C ALA A 72 10.99 5.30 -16.58
N ALA A 73 10.38 4.59 -17.49
CA ALA A 73 9.11 3.90 -17.25
C ALA A 73 9.30 2.89 -16.10
N HIS A 74 8.33 2.78 -15.22
CA HIS A 74 8.40 1.89 -14.07
C HIS A 74 6.99 1.61 -13.52
N ASP A 75 6.90 0.57 -12.71
CA ASP A 75 5.67 0.24 -12.02
C ASP A 75 5.74 0.75 -10.58
N ILE A 76 4.61 1.19 -10.06
CA ILE A 76 4.50 1.60 -8.67
C ILE A 76 3.41 0.79 -7.96
N PRO A 77 3.54 0.56 -6.65
CA PRO A 77 2.45 -0.03 -5.88
C PRO A 77 1.22 0.87 -5.91
N TYR A 78 0.06 0.26 -6.02
CA TYR A 78 -1.20 0.99 -6.07
C TYR A 78 -2.28 0.20 -5.36
N PHE A 79 -3.04 0.86 -4.49
CA PHE A 79 -4.17 0.26 -3.81
C PHE A 79 -5.46 0.73 -4.47
N LYS A 80 -6.24 -0.22 -4.99
CA LYS A 80 -7.55 0.05 -5.58
C LYS A 80 -8.62 -0.39 -4.59
N PRO A 81 -9.30 0.55 -3.90
CA PRO A 81 -10.31 0.18 -2.91
C PRO A 81 -11.52 -0.45 -3.58
N CYS A 82 -12.20 -1.36 -2.87
CA CYS A 82 -13.46 -1.91 -3.34
C CYS A 82 -14.56 -0.83 -3.20
N LYS A 83 -15.66 -1.04 -3.92
CA LYS A 83 -16.76 -0.08 -3.94
C LYS A 83 -17.32 0.21 -2.55
N GLU A 84 -17.52 -0.81 -1.74
CA GLU A 84 -18.06 -0.69 -0.39
C GLU A 84 -17.16 0.16 0.51
N PHE A 85 -15.86 -0.06 0.43
CA PHE A 85 -14.89 0.70 1.21
C PHE A 85 -14.83 2.16 0.74
N LEU A 86 -14.81 2.36 -0.57
CA LEU A 86 -14.80 3.70 -1.15
C LEU A 86 -16.02 4.51 -0.71
N GLU A 87 -17.20 3.90 -0.75
CA GLU A 87 -18.44 4.55 -0.33
C GLU A 87 -18.46 4.84 1.16
N ALA A 88 -17.95 3.92 1.99
CA ALA A 88 -17.89 4.11 3.44
C ALA A 88 -17.01 5.30 3.82
N VAL A 89 -15.88 5.48 3.16
CA VAL A 89 -14.99 6.60 3.39
C VAL A 89 -15.64 7.91 2.91
N ALA A 90 -16.29 7.89 1.75
CA ALA A 90 -16.94 9.08 1.19
C ALA A 90 -18.13 9.54 2.03
N ALA A 91 -18.82 8.62 2.70
CA ALA A 91 -20.00 8.92 3.52
C ALA A 91 -19.67 9.42 4.94
N SER A 92 -18.42 9.25 5.37
CA SER A 92 -18.01 9.64 6.73
C SER A 92 -17.72 11.13 6.88
#